data_a4fa7158b8bb8e4004a7ec37cac329f9
#
_entry.id   a4fa7158b8bb8e4004a7ec37cac329f9
#
_cell.length_a   1.000
_cell.length_b   1.000
_cell.length_c   1.000
_cell.angle_alpha   90.00
_cell.angle_beta   90.00
_cell.angle_gamma   90.00
#
_symmetry.space_group_name_H-M   'P 1'
#
loop_
_entity.id
_entity.type
_entity.pdbx_description
1 polymer ?
#
loop_
_entity_poly.entity_id
_entity_poly.type
_entity_poly.pdbx_seq_one_letter_code
_entity_poly.pdbx_strand_id
1 'polypeptide(L)'
;MKKLSYSLLIIFISGLILWEYKVNVIVWTLPKVMNLINPIQENIPTSWTEGPSQNLNKEDTRPNVILILADDMGYNDISLHNGGAADGTLRTPHIDSLAKSGIWFSRGYAANATCAPSRASIMTGKYPTRFGFEFTPLQDAGRTILNWLVEEDDSVLRGRIDREIASNLPPFLEQGMPSEQITIAETLSESGYYTAHIGKWHLGYANGMDPQSQGFHDSLGLQGGYYLPEDHPDVVNAKFDTSIDKMVWSSGQYAAKFNGGSLFKPDGYVTDYYTQEALKVIEKNKNRPFFLYLSHWAIHNPLQALRSDVQEMSHMNGHNLQVYSGMIAALDRSVGRIVEKLKELDIYGRTLIIFTSDNGG
;
A
#
# COMPACT_ATOMS: atom_id res chain seq x y z
N MET A 1 41.99 18.41 36.83
CA MET A 1 42.37 17.29 35.92
C MET A 1 41.53 16.03 36.15
N LYS A 2 41.39 15.44 37.35
CA LYS A 2 40.63 14.21 37.57
C LYS A 2 39.14 14.30 37.15
N LYS A 3 38.42 15.42 37.45
CA LYS A 3 36.99 15.58 37.04
C LYS A 3 36.80 15.63 35.51
N LEU A 4 37.72 16.28 34.79
CA LEU A 4 37.70 16.35 33.34
C LEU A 4 37.91 14.96 32.67
N SER A 5 38.82 14.16 33.28
CA SER A 5 39.10 12.80 32.85
C SER A 5 37.89 11.87 33.02
N TYR A 6 37.15 12.00 34.14
CA TYR A 6 35.91 11.23 34.35
C TYR A 6 34.80 11.62 33.38
N SER A 7 34.64 12.92 33.08
CA SER A 7 33.66 13.39 32.11
C SER A 7 33.95 12.87 30.70
N LEU A 8 35.21 12.89 30.29
CA LEU A 8 35.64 12.34 29.00
C LEU A 8 35.44 10.82 28.92
N LEU A 9 35.72 10.11 30.01
CA LEU A 9 35.47 8.66 30.07
C LEU A 9 33.98 8.32 29.99
N ILE A 10 33.10 9.09 30.66
CA ILE A 10 31.65 8.91 30.59
C ILE A 10 31.15 9.16 29.17
N ILE A 11 31.59 10.25 28.50
CA ILE A 11 31.24 10.56 27.14
C ILE A 11 31.68 9.43 26.19
N PHE A 12 32.88 8.91 26.36
CA PHE A 12 33.43 7.82 25.56
C PHE A 12 32.61 6.51 25.74
N ILE A 13 32.33 6.14 27.00
CA ILE A 13 31.50 4.96 27.31
C ILE A 13 30.09 5.14 26.77
N SER A 14 29.48 6.33 26.93
CA SER A 14 28.17 6.63 26.37
C SER A 14 28.17 6.54 24.83
N GLY A 15 29.24 7.00 24.20
CA GLY A 15 29.45 6.87 22.75
C GLY A 15 29.55 5.43 22.29
N LEU A 16 30.26 4.57 23.03
CA LEU A 16 30.33 3.14 22.73
C LEU A 16 28.97 2.43 22.90
N ILE A 17 28.25 2.77 23.99
CA ILE A 17 26.89 2.21 24.20
C ILE A 17 25.94 2.67 23.08
N LEU A 18 25.96 3.94 22.71
CA LEU A 18 25.15 4.45 21.60
C LEU A 18 25.52 3.81 20.27
N TRP A 19 26.81 3.50 20.07
CA TRP A 19 27.25 2.79 18.86
C TRP A 19 26.77 1.35 18.83
N GLU A 20 26.86 0.63 19.93
CA GLU A 20 26.37 -0.74 20.09
C GLU A 20 24.85 -0.82 19.87
N TYR A 21 24.09 0.13 20.43
CA TYR A 21 22.64 0.18 20.34
C TYR A 21 22.14 1.15 19.28
N LYS A 22 22.97 1.53 18.28
CA LYS A 22 22.63 2.54 17.27
C LYS A 22 21.32 2.26 16.55
N VAL A 23 21.05 1.01 16.22
CA VAL A 23 19.81 0.59 15.52
C VAL A 23 18.61 0.82 16.43
N ASN A 24 18.65 0.35 17.68
CA ASN A 24 17.58 0.54 18.65
C ASN A 24 17.30 2.02 18.93
N VAL A 25 18.35 2.85 19.01
CA VAL A 25 18.20 4.31 19.19
C VAL A 25 17.53 4.93 17.98
N ILE A 26 17.91 4.57 16.77
CA ILE A 26 17.31 5.07 15.54
C ILE A 26 15.86 4.61 15.45
N VAL A 27 15.59 3.34 15.64
CA VAL A 27 14.23 2.76 15.65
C VAL A 27 13.31 3.50 16.62
N TRP A 28 13.82 3.84 17.82
CA TRP A 28 13.03 4.56 18.83
C TRP A 28 12.87 6.06 18.56
N THR A 29 13.84 6.71 17.94
CA THR A 29 13.85 8.16 17.72
C THR A 29 13.21 8.56 16.39
N LEU A 30 13.39 7.75 15.34
CA LEU A 30 12.96 8.08 13.98
C LEU A 30 11.47 8.45 13.88
N PRO A 31 10.52 7.69 14.44
CA PRO A 31 9.09 8.05 14.37
C PRO A 31 8.80 9.42 15.01
N LYS A 32 9.46 9.74 16.11
CA LYS A 32 9.27 11.02 16.83
C LYS A 32 9.79 12.20 16.02
N VAL A 33 10.95 12.02 15.40
CA VAL A 33 11.55 13.04 14.52
C VAL A 33 10.68 13.23 13.28
N MET A 34 10.21 12.15 12.66
CA MET A 34 9.34 12.21 11.49
C MET A 34 8.02 12.94 11.81
N ASN A 35 7.39 12.65 12.94
CA ASN A 35 6.17 13.34 13.38
C ASN A 35 6.39 14.83 13.69
N LEU A 36 7.60 15.21 14.10
CA LEU A 36 7.95 16.62 14.34
C LEU A 36 8.14 17.38 13.01
N ILE A 37 8.76 16.73 12.03
CA ILE A 37 9.03 17.33 10.71
C ILE A 37 7.76 17.38 9.84
N ASN A 38 6.98 16.31 9.85
CA ASN A 38 5.75 16.15 9.09
C ASN A 38 4.59 15.82 10.04
N PRO A 39 3.99 16.82 10.71
CA PRO A 39 2.91 16.57 11.66
C PRO A 39 1.69 15.99 10.96
N ILE A 40 1.15 14.90 11.53
CA ILE A 40 -0.06 14.25 11.06
C ILE A 40 -1.24 14.91 11.78
N GLN A 41 -2.14 15.50 11.02
CA GLN A 41 -3.36 16.13 11.52
C GLN A 41 -4.40 15.07 11.91
N GLU A 42 -5.41 15.46 12.67
CA GLU A 42 -6.60 14.63 12.86
C GLU A 42 -7.32 14.40 11.52
N ASN A 43 -8.30 13.48 11.49
CA ASN A 43 -9.01 13.14 10.26
C ASN A 43 -9.59 14.39 9.57
N ILE A 44 -9.34 14.49 8.27
CA ILE A 44 -9.89 15.55 7.41
C ILE A 44 -10.86 14.88 6.42
N PRO A 45 -12.11 15.33 6.34
CA PRO A 45 -13.05 14.83 5.36
C PRO A 45 -12.51 15.01 3.93
N THR A 46 -12.54 13.96 3.14
CA THR A 46 -12.16 13.98 1.72
C THR A 46 -13.25 14.64 0.88
N SER A 47 -12.86 15.52 -0.04
CA SER A 47 -13.77 16.22 -0.94
C SER A 47 -13.65 15.71 -2.36
N TRP A 48 -14.10 14.47 -2.60
CA TRP A 48 -14.12 13.89 -3.93
C TRP A 48 -14.95 14.72 -4.91
N THR A 49 -14.42 14.89 -6.12
CA THR A 49 -15.11 15.59 -7.21
C THR A 49 -16.44 14.90 -7.52
N GLU A 50 -17.53 15.67 -7.49
CA GLU A 50 -18.87 15.20 -7.72
C GLU A 50 -19.20 15.19 -9.22
N GLY A 51 -19.78 14.09 -9.67
CA GLY A 51 -20.29 13.96 -11.02
C GLY A 51 -21.66 14.66 -11.20
N PRO A 52 -22.22 14.64 -12.39
CA PRO A 52 -23.53 15.23 -12.66
C PRO A 52 -24.63 14.54 -11.85
N SER A 53 -25.63 15.32 -11.40
CA SER A 53 -26.77 14.80 -10.63
C SER A 53 -27.65 13.84 -11.42
N GLN A 54 -27.58 13.89 -12.76
CA GLN A 54 -28.28 13.01 -13.69
C GLN A 54 -27.36 12.57 -14.81
N ASN A 55 -27.61 11.41 -15.40
CA ASN A 55 -26.88 11.02 -16.59
C ASN A 55 -27.24 11.94 -17.75
N LEU A 56 -26.30 12.79 -18.12
CA LEU A 56 -26.48 13.81 -19.18
C LEU A 56 -26.41 13.21 -20.60
N ASN A 57 -25.80 12.03 -20.73
CA ASN A 57 -25.68 11.34 -22.02
C ASN A 57 -26.14 9.87 -21.88
N LYS A 58 -27.43 9.64 -22.11
CA LYS A 58 -28.04 8.31 -22.04
C LYS A 58 -27.52 7.32 -23.13
N GLU A 59 -26.87 7.85 -24.16
CA GLU A 59 -26.27 7.06 -25.25
C GLU A 59 -24.82 6.64 -24.90
N ASP A 60 -24.26 7.14 -23.81
CA ASP A 60 -22.92 6.75 -23.35
C ASP A 60 -22.96 5.34 -22.74
N THR A 61 -22.54 4.37 -23.53
CA THR A 61 -22.48 2.95 -23.15
C THR A 61 -21.14 2.52 -22.59
N ARG A 62 -20.19 3.45 -22.41
CA ARG A 62 -18.88 3.13 -21.85
C ARG A 62 -19.01 2.56 -20.43
N PRO A 63 -18.35 1.44 -20.12
CA PRO A 63 -18.41 0.86 -18.78
C PRO A 63 -17.65 1.72 -17.78
N ASN A 64 -18.05 1.69 -16.51
CA ASN A 64 -17.16 2.08 -15.44
C ASN A 64 -16.04 1.04 -15.31
N VAL A 65 -14.88 1.45 -14.81
CA VAL A 65 -13.75 0.56 -14.59
C VAL A 65 -13.29 0.68 -13.13
N ILE A 66 -13.23 -0.43 -12.42
CA ILE A 66 -12.68 -0.50 -11.06
C ILE A 66 -11.53 -1.51 -11.08
N LEU A 67 -10.32 -1.04 -10.81
CA LEU A 67 -9.15 -1.88 -10.62
C LEU A 67 -8.85 -1.97 -9.12
N ILE A 68 -9.10 -3.15 -8.54
CA ILE A 68 -8.78 -3.46 -7.15
C ILE A 68 -7.45 -4.20 -7.14
N LEU A 69 -6.43 -3.58 -6.53
CA LEU A 69 -5.09 -4.13 -6.44
C LEU A 69 -4.77 -4.50 -5.00
N ALA A 70 -4.48 -5.77 -4.75
CA ALA A 70 -3.88 -6.23 -3.51
C ALA A 70 -2.36 -5.98 -3.53
N ASP A 71 -1.74 -5.85 -2.36
CA ASP A 71 -0.31 -5.65 -2.16
C ASP A 71 0.28 -6.89 -1.49
N ASP A 72 1.25 -7.53 -2.13
CA ASP A 72 1.92 -8.75 -1.67
C ASP A 72 0.99 -9.97 -1.45
N MET A 73 -0.12 -10.07 -2.17
CA MET A 73 -1.03 -11.21 -2.05
C MET A 73 -0.56 -12.39 -2.88
N GLY A 74 -0.31 -13.52 -2.23
CA GLY A 74 0.14 -14.76 -2.88
C GLY A 74 -0.97 -15.45 -3.68
N TYR A 75 -0.57 -16.20 -4.71
CA TYR A 75 -1.49 -16.95 -5.57
C TYR A 75 -2.41 -17.91 -4.79
N ASN A 76 -1.89 -18.53 -3.74
CA ASN A 76 -2.64 -19.50 -2.92
C ASN A 76 -3.43 -18.87 -1.78
N ASP A 77 -3.44 -17.55 -1.63
CA ASP A 77 -4.12 -16.89 -0.51
C ASP A 77 -5.64 -16.78 -0.72
N ILE A 78 -6.12 -17.00 -1.95
CA ILE A 78 -7.55 -17.02 -2.26
C ILE A 78 -8.10 -18.44 -2.29
N SER A 79 -9.34 -18.62 -1.83
CA SER A 79 -9.96 -19.95 -1.73
C SER A 79 -10.36 -20.56 -3.07
N LEU A 80 -10.40 -19.78 -4.14
CA LEU A 80 -10.76 -20.22 -5.50
C LEU A 80 -9.88 -21.37 -6.02
N HIS A 81 -8.62 -21.40 -5.63
CA HIS A 81 -7.64 -22.37 -6.13
C HIS A 81 -7.50 -23.64 -5.27
N ASN A 82 -8.49 -23.96 -4.44
CA ASN A 82 -8.38 -24.95 -3.36
C ASN A 82 -7.24 -24.63 -2.38
N GLY A 83 -6.75 -23.40 -2.44
CA GLY A 83 -5.79 -22.83 -1.52
C GLY A 83 -6.52 -22.13 -0.40
N GLY A 84 -6.06 -21.01 -0.11
CA GLY A 84 -6.39 -20.23 1.05
C GLY A 84 -5.32 -20.44 2.09
N ALA A 85 -4.94 -19.37 2.75
CA ALA A 85 -4.04 -19.43 3.88
C ALA A 85 -4.55 -20.49 4.88
N ALA A 86 -3.65 -21.02 5.71
CA ALA A 86 -3.98 -22.00 6.75
C ALA A 86 -4.62 -23.30 6.22
N ASP A 87 -3.89 -23.96 5.34
CA ASP A 87 -4.32 -25.28 4.81
C ASP A 87 -5.69 -25.25 4.10
N GLY A 88 -6.05 -24.12 3.51
CA GLY A 88 -7.31 -23.94 2.79
C GLY A 88 -8.52 -23.70 3.69
N THR A 89 -8.33 -23.37 4.96
CA THR A 89 -9.44 -23.05 5.87
C THR A 89 -9.90 -21.60 5.75
N LEU A 90 -9.04 -20.70 5.27
CA LEU A 90 -9.44 -19.32 4.95
C LEU A 90 -10.39 -19.32 3.74
N ARG A 91 -11.41 -18.50 3.82
CA ARG A 91 -12.38 -18.30 2.73
C ARG A 91 -12.37 -16.87 2.23
N THR A 92 -12.43 -16.72 0.90
CA THR A 92 -12.52 -15.45 0.19
C THR A 92 -13.75 -15.41 -0.72
N PRO A 93 -14.98 -15.50 -0.14
CA PRO A 93 -16.20 -15.73 -0.91
C PRO A 93 -16.53 -14.62 -1.91
N HIS A 94 -16.15 -13.37 -1.61
CA HIS A 94 -16.44 -12.24 -2.49
C HIS A 94 -15.49 -12.20 -3.69
N ILE A 95 -14.19 -12.42 -3.48
CA ILE A 95 -13.19 -12.56 -4.54
C ILE A 95 -13.51 -13.77 -5.40
N ASP A 96 -13.83 -14.92 -4.80
CA ASP A 96 -14.25 -16.14 -5.50
C ASP A 96 -15.51 -15.91 -6.34
N SER A 97 -16.44 -15.08 -5.87
CA SER A 97 -17.66 -14.73 -6.60
C SER A 97 -17.37 -13.92 -7.85
N LEU A 98 -16.40 -12.99 -7.83
CA LEU A 98 -15.97 -12.28 -9.04
C LEU A 98 -15.44 -13.25 -10.09
N ALA A 99 -14.60 -14.19 -9.70
CA ALA A 99 -14.06 -15.20 -10.61
C ALA A 99 -15.14 -16.12 -11.19
N LYS A 100 -16.14 -16.52 -10.38
CA LYS A 100 -17.25 -17.37 -10.80
C LYS A 100 -18.23 -16.67 -11.74
N SER A 101 -18.40 -15.37 -11.60
CA SER A 101 -19.31 -14.56 -12.42
C SER A 101 -18.63 -13.86 -13.61
N GLY A 102 -17.32 -13.94 -13.70
CA GLY A 102 -16.50 -13.25 -14.69
C GLY A 102 -15.51 -14.17 -15.41
N ILE A 103 -14.33 -13.63 -15.69
CA ILE A 103 -13.23 -14.34 -16.32
C ILE A 103 -12.08 -14.46 -15.33
N TRP A 104 -11.64 -15.67 -15.08
CA TRP A 104 -10.44 -15.95 -14.30
C TRP A 104 -9.26 -16.32 -15.19
N PHE A 105 -8.16 -15.59 -15.04
CA PHE A 105 -6.91 -15.83 -15.76
C PHE A 105 -6.03 -16.80 -14.95
N SER A 106 -6.05 -18.07 -15.29
CA SER A 106 -5.27 -19.11 -14.57
C SER A 106 -3.76 -18.97 -14.70
N ARG A 107 -3.28 -18.12 -15.62
CA ARG A 107 -1.86 -17.87 -15.93
C ARG A 107 -1.59 -16.38 -16.06
N GLY A 108 -2.05 -15.60 -15.08
CA GLY A 108 -1.67 -14.20 -14.93
C GLY A 108 -0.34 -14.10 -14.17
N TYR A 109 0.63 -13.40 -14.72
CA TYR A 109 1.94 -13.21 -14.10
C TYR A 109 2.18 -11.74 -13.81
N ALA A 110 2.69 -11.43 -12.61
CA ALA A 110 3.19 -10.11 -12.30
C ALA A 110 4.40 -9.79 -13.20
N ALA A 111 4.50 -8.55 -13.65
CA ALA A 111 5.59 -8.14 -14.54
C ALA A 111 6.93 -7.99 -13.81
N ASN A 112 6.91 -7.88 -12.49
CA ASN A 112 8.09 -7.82 -11.62
C ASN A 112 7.74 -8.43 -10.25
N ALA A 113 8.75 -8.90 -9.53
CA ALA A 113 8.61 -9.50 -8.21
C ALA A 113 8.46 -8.45 -7.09
N THR A 114 8.63 -7.16 -7.38
CA THR A 114 8.55 -6.07 -6.41
C THR A 114 7.49 -5.04 -6.79
N CYS A 115 6.91 -4.39 -5.77
CA CYS A 115 5.72 -3.55 -5.89
C CYS A 115 5.85 -2.42 -6.92
N ALA A 116 6.86 -1.53 -6.80
CA ALA A 116 6.93 -0.33 -7.61
C ALA A 116 7.02 -0.62 -9.13
N PRO A 117 7.97 -1.44 -9.64
CA PRO A 117 8.03 -1.74 -11.06
C PRO A 117 6.82 -2.56 -11.56
N SER A 118 6.23 -3.43 -10.73
CA SER A 118 5.02 -4.14 -11.10
C SER A 118 3.83 -3.18 -11.27
N ARG A 119 3.66 -2.23 -10.35
CA ARG A 119 2.63 -1.18 -10.44
C ARG A 119 2.83 -0.29 -11.65
N ALA A 120 4.09 0.07 -11.98
CA ALA A 120 4.41 0.81 -13.19
C ALA A 120 3.96 0.05 -14.44
N SER A 121 4.16 -1.27 -14.46
CA SER A 121 3.70 -2.12 -15.56
C SER A 121 2.18 -2.17 -15.68
N ILE A 122 1.47 -2.26 -14.55
CA ILE A 122 0.00 -2.23 -14.52
C ILE A 122 -0.52 -0.89 -15.06
N MET A 123 0.09 0.23 -14.65
CA MET A 123 -0.35 1.54 -15.10
C MET A 123 -0.04 1.83 -16.57
N THR A 124 1.07 1.33 -17.10
CA THR A 124 1.54 1.66 -18.46
C THR A 124 1.27 0.59 -19.50
N GLY A 125 0.93 -0.64 -19.09
CA GLY A 125 0.85 -1.79 -19.99
C GLY A 125 2.20 -2.22 -20.59
N LYS A 126 3.33 -1.78 -20.00
CA LYS A 126 4.69 -2.06 -20.49
C LYS A 126 5.51 -2.76 -19.42
N TYR A 127 6.43 -3.63 -19.82
CA TYR A 127 7.44 -4.13 -18.87
C TYR A 127 8.34 -3.00 -18.38
N PRO A 128 8.69 -2.97 -17.06
CA PRO A 128 9.41 -1.85 -16.46
C PRO A 128 10.82 -1.69 -17.01
N THR A 129 11.43 -2.76 -17.52
CA THR A 129 12.70 -2.78 -18.24
C THR A 129 12.71 -1.89 -19.51
N ARG A 130 11.53 -1.60 -20.08
CA ARG A 130 11.43 -0.77 -21.30
C ARG A 130 11.65 0.70 -21.03
N PHE A 131 11.51 1.16 -19.78
CA PHE A 131 11.70 2.56 -19.39
C PHE A 131 12.61 2.70 -18.15
N GLY A 132 13.31 1.63 -17.77
CA GLY A 132 14.36 1.68 -16.75
C GLY A 132 13.89 1.80 -15.29
N PHE A 133 12.64 1.46 -14.98
CA PHE A 133 12.12 1.50 -13.62
C PHE A 133 11.99 0.07 -13.04
N GLU A 134 13.12 -0.56 -12.71
CA GLU A 134 13.21 -1.98 -12.38
C GLU A 134 13.40 -2.29 -10.90
N PHE A 135 13.38 -1.28 -10.05
CA PHE A 135 13.62 -1.40 -8.60
C PHE A 135 12.64 -0.55 -7.81
N THR A 136 12.45 -0.91 -6.55
CA THR A 136 11.70 -0.09 -5.59
C THR A 136 12.60 1.00 -5.02
N PRO A 137 12.26 2.30 -5.19
CA PRO A 137 13.03 3.39 -4.63
C PRO A 137 13.12 3.30 -3.09
N LEU A 138 14.33 3.53 -2.56
CA LEU A 138 14.58 3.57 -1.11
C LEU A 138 15.32 4.84 -0.74
N GLN A 139 14.95 5.44 0.38
CA GLN A 139 15.71 6.57 0.95
C GLN A 139 17.12 6.12 1.37
N ASP A 140 18.11 7.00 1.24
CA ASP A 140 19.51 6.71 1.62
C ASP A 140 19.65 6.29 3.08
N ALA A 141 18.92 6.94 3.98
CA ALA A 141 18.87 6.54 5.37
C ALA A 141 18.29 5.12 5.55
N GLY A 142 17.22 4.78 4.81
CA GLY A 142 16.62 3.45 4.82
C GLY A 142 17.59 2.38 4.30
N ARG A 143 18.31 2.66 3.21
CA ARG A 143 19.36 1.77 2.69
C ARG A 143 20.48 1.52 3.71
N THR A 144 20.91 2.56 4.39
CA THR A 144 21.96 2.46 5.41
C THR A 144 21.48 1.64 6.61
N ILE A 145 20.28 1.90 7.10
CA ILE A 145 19.68 1.13 8.21
C ILE A 145 19.50 -0.33 7.82
N LEU A 146 18.95 -0.59 6.62
CA LEU A 146 18.78 -1.95 6.12
C LEU A 146 20.11 -2.71 6.06
N ASN A 147 21.18 -2.05 5.60
CA ASN A 147 22.53 -2.67 5.60
C ASN A 147 22.99 -3.08 6.99
N TRP A 148 22.82 -2.20 7.98
CA TRP A 148 23.22 -2.53 9.34
C TRP A 148 22.43 -3.69 9.92
N LEU A 149 21.12 -3.73 9.61
CA LEU A 149 20.24 -4.81 10.05
C LEU A 149 20.56 -6.14 9.39
N VAL A 150 20.89 -6.14 8.09
CA VAL A 150 21.26 -7.36 7.34
C VAL A 150 22.65 -7.86 7.71
N GLU A 151 23.58 -6.98 8.13
CA GLU A 151 24.88 -7.39 8.63
C GLU A 151 24.79 -8.23 9.93
N GLU A 152 23.71 -8.07 10.69
CA GLU A 152 23.44 -8.79 11.95
C GLU A 152 22.62 -10.08 11.74
N ASP A 153 22.11 -10.34 10.53
CA ASP A 153 21.23 -11.47 10.21
C ASP A 153 21.95 -12.51 9.34
N ASP A 154 22.45 -13.58 9.97
CA ASP A 154 23.13 -14.67 9.26
C ASP A 154 22.18 -15.59 8.47
N SER A 155 20.86 -15.44 8.63
CA SER A 155 19.85 -16.27 7.95
C SER A 155 19.53 -15.80 6.53
N VAL A 156 19.91 -14.57 6.16
CA VAL A 156 19.61 -13.96 4.86
C VAL A 156 20.89 -13.83 4.04
N LEU A 157 20.79 -14.10 2.74
CA LEU A 157 21.87 -13.77 1.81
C LEU A 157 22.17 -12.29 1.88
N ARG A 158 23.37 -11.94 2.33
CA ARG A 158 23.79 -10.55 2.51
C ARG A 158 23.71 -9.81 1.18
N GLY A 159 22.80 -8.84 1.10
CA GLY A 159 22.77 -7.91 -0.01
C GLY A 159 24.05 -7.06 -0.04
N ARG A 160 24.68 -6.96 -1.20
CA ARG A 160 25.80 -6.02 -1.39
C ARG A 160 25.24 -4.72 -1.97
N ILE A 161 25.43 -3.63 -1.26
CA ILE A 161 25.22 -2.31 -1.86
C ILE A 161 26.45 -1.96 -2.68
N ASP A 162 26.26 -1.84 -3.98
CA ASP A 162 27.26 -1.23 -4.84
C ASP A 162 27.26 0.28 -4.57
N ARG A 163 28.33 0.76 -3.90
CA ARG A 163 28.44 2.16 -3.46
C ARG A 163 28.58 3.11 -4.64
N GLU A 164 29.16 2.68 -5.75
CA GLU A 164 29.33 3.48 -6.95
C GLU A 164 27.97 3.71 -7.62
N ILE A 165 27.20 2.65 -7.82
CA ILE A 165 25.82 2.75 -8.34
C ILE A 165 24.96 3.57 -7.38
N ALA A 166 25.02 3.31 -6.09
CA ALA A 166 24.23 4.01 -5.08
C ALA A 166 24.51 5.53 -5.02
N SER A 167 25.76 5.94 -5.24
CA SER A 167 26.14 7.37 -5.27
C SER A 167 25.68 8.11 -6.53
N ASN A 168 25.37 7.40 -7.58
CA ASN A 168 24.90 7.95 -8.86
C ASN A 168 23.37 7.91 -9.00
N LEU A 169 22.65 7.35 -8.03
CA LEU A 169 21.19 7.41 -8.05
C LEU A 169 20.70 8.83 -7.78
N PRO A 170 19.63 9.27 -8.44
CA PRO A 170 19.02 10.55 -8.13
C PRO A 170 18.50 10.58 -6.68
N PRO A 171 18.30 11.76 -6.08
CA PRO A 171 17.66 11.89 -4.78
C PRO A 171 16.33 11.12 -4.71
N PHE A 172 15.99 10.58 -3.56
CA PHE A 172 14.80 9.74 -3.39
C PHE A 172 13.50 10.34 -3.97
N LEU A 173 13.29 11.64 -3.79
CA LEU A 173 12.10 12.33 -4.31
C LEU A 173 12.07 12.42 -5.85
N GLU A 174 13.20 12.23 -6.50
CA GLU A 174 13.33 12.23 -7.96
C GLU A 174 13.33 10.79 -8.52
N GLN A 175 13.22 9.78 -7.66
CA GLN A 175 13.11 8.38 -8.08
C GLN A 175 11.66 8.01 -8.27
N GLY A 176 11.31 7.46 -9.43
CA GLY A 176 9.96 7.02 -9.75
C GLY A 176 9.84 6.54 -11.19
N MET A 177 8.65 6.23 -11.58
CA MET A 177 8.31 5.96 -12.97
C MET A 177 8.53 7.26 -13.79
N PRO A 178 9.28 7.22 -14.89
CA PRO A 178 9.47 8.41 -15.72
C PRO A 178 8.14 9.06 -16.10
N SER A 179 8.01 10.35 -15.87
CA SER A 179 6.72 11.08 -16.00
C SER A 179 6.19 11.15 -17.45
N GLU A 180 7.04 10.88 -18.43
CA GLU A 180 6.65 10.77 -19.84
C GLU A 180 5.97 9.43 -20.21
N GLN A 181 5.91 8.48 -19.29
CA GLN A 181 5.20 7.23 -19.52
C GLN A 181 3.69 7.48 -19.37
N ILE A 182 2.96 7.27 -20.46
CA ILE A 182 1.51 7.41 -20.48
C ILE A 182 0.88 6.27 -19.68
N THR A 183 0.01 6.60 -18.75
CA THR A 183 -0.72 5.67 -17.89
C THR A 183 -2.13 5.37 -18.43
N ILE A 184 -2.72 4.29 -17.93
CA ILE A 184 -4.13 4.00 -18.17
C ILE A 184 -5.05 5.12 -17.63
N ALA A 185 -4.65 5.80 -16.55
CA ALA A 185 -5.44 6.88 -15.98
C ALA A 185 -5.45 8.11 -16.90
N GLU A 186 -4.32 8.48 -17.51
CA GLU A 186 -4.25 9.55 -18.51
C GLU A 186 -5.10 9.19 -19.73
N THR A 187 -4.95 7.97 -20.27
CA THR A 187 -5.72 7.50 -21.44
C THR A 187 -7.23 7.54 -21.19
N LEU A 188 -7.67 7.10 -20.02
CA LEU A 188 -9.09 7.12 -19.65
C LEU A 188 -9.57 8.55 -19.36
N SER A 189 -8.76 9.39 -18.72
CA SER A 189 -9.06 10.81 -18.48
C SER A 189 -9.25 11.56 -19.81
N GLU A 190 -8.34 11.40 -20.78
CA GLU A 190 -8.49 11.96 -22.13
C GLU A 190 -9.73 11.44 -22.86
N SER A 191 -10.15 10.22 -22.55
CA SER A 191 -11.39 9.63 -23.05
C SER A 191 -12.65 10.11 -22.32
N GLY A 192 -12.54 11.07 -21.40
CA GLY A 192 -13.65 11.67 -20.67
C GLY A 192 -14.14 10.89 -19.45
N TYR A 193 -13.34 9.98 -18.93
CA TYR A 193 -13.62 9.33 -17.65
C TYR A 193 -13.23 10.28 -16.49
N TYR A 194 -14.01 10.22 -15.41
CA TYR A 194 -13.48 10.67 -14.12
C TYR A 194 -12.55 9.62 -13.56
N THR A 195 -11.35 10.00 -13.12
CA THR A 195 -10.33 9.08 -12.65
C THR A 195 -10.00 9.35 -11.19
N ALA A 196 -10.04 8.33 -10.34
CA ALA A 196 -9.75 8.41 -8.92
C ALA A 196 -8.76 7.34 -8.48
N HIS A 197 -7.79 7.73 -7.65
CA HIS A 197 -6.82 6.84 -7.02
C HIS A 197 -7.05 6.79 -5.52
N ILE A 198 -7.05 5.59 -4.93
CA ILE A 198 -7.13 5.37 -3.49
C ILE A 198 -6.08 4.32 -3.09
N GLY A 199 -5.20 4.67 -2.16
CA GLY A 199 -4.26 3.75 -1.52
C GLY A 199 -2.80 3.95 -1.93
N LYS A 200 -2.08 2.86 -2.14
CA LYS A 200 -0.64 2.86 -2.45
C LYS A 200 -0.38 3.24 -3.90
N TRP A 201 0.40 4.31 -4.12
CA TRP A 201 0.86 4.72 -5.45
C TRP A 201 2.19 4.08 -5.82
N HIS A 202 3.23 4.44 -5.10
CA HIS A 202 4.59 3.87 -5.18
C HIS A 202 5.32 4.06 -6.54
N LEU A 203 4.92 5.06 -7.32
CA LEU A 203 5.51 5.34 -8.64
C LEU A 203 6.24 6.69 -8.71
N GLY A 204 6.45 7.35 -7.57
CA GLY A 204 7.08 8.67 -7.45
C GLY A 204 6.12 9.74 -6.96
N TYR A 205 6.65 10.86 -6.47
CA TYR A 205 5.86 11.92 -5.83
C TYR A 205 6.22 13.32 -6.30
N ALA A 206 7.31 13.48 -7.05
CA ALA A 206 7.80 14.76 -7.54
C ALA A 206 7.96 14.73 -9.07
N ASN A 207 8.24 15.87 -9.67
CA ASN A 207 8.59 16.00 -11.09
C ASN A 207 7.54 15.38 -12.04
N GLY A 208 6.26 15.51 -11.73
CA GLY A 208 5.18 14.96 -12.56
C GLY A 208 4.94 13.46 -12.40
N MET A 209 5.51 12.82 -11.36
CA MET A 209 5.33 11.40 -11.09
C MET A 209 4.20 11.10 -10.09
N ASP A 210 3.59 12.13 -9.50
CA ASP A 210 2.46 11.97 -8.56
C ASP A 210 1.18 11.52 -9.28
N PRO A 211 0.20 10.95 -8.57
CA PRO A 211 -1.01 10.43 -9.20
C PRO A 211 -1.77 11.46 -10.03
N GLN A 212 -1.85 12.71 -9.58
CA GLN A 212 -2.62 13.74 -10.28
C GLN A 212 -1.94 14.13 -11.59
N SER A 213 -0.62 14.26 -11.60
CA SER A 213 0.17 14.49 -12.81
C SER A 213 0.11 13.31 -13.79
N GLN A 214 -0.18 12.11 -13.28
CA GLN A 214 -0.28 10.86 -14.03
C GLN A 214 -1.76 10.49 -14.35
N GLY A 215 -2.64 11.49 -14.43
CA GLY A 215 -3.98 11.36 -15.00
C GLY A 215 -5.11 11.12 -14.02
N PHE A 216 -4.88 11.15 -12.70
CA PHE A 216 -5.95 11.06 -11.72
C PHE A 216 -6.50 12.45 -11.34
N HIS A 217 -7.80 12.64 -11.43
CA HIS A 217 -8.46 13.87 -11.00
C HIS A 217 -8.38 14.06 -9.49
N ASP A 218 -8.61 12.98 -8.75
CA ASP A 218 -8.50 12.97 -7.29
C ASP A 218 -7.68 11.78 -6.82
N SER A 219 -6.91 11.98 -5.74
CA SER A 219 -6.05 10.96 -5.18
C SER A 219 -6.05 10.99 -3.66
N LEU A 220 -6.38 9.88 -3.03
CA LEU A 220 -6.21 9.61 -1.61
C LEU A 220 -5.05 8.63 -1.44
N GLY A 221 -3.84 9.15 -1.22
CA GLY A 221 -2.62 8.35 -1.14
C GLY A 221 -2.32 7.84 0.26
N LEU A 222 -1.80 6.61 0.35
CA LEU A 222 -1.15 6.09 1.55
C LEU A 222 0.14 6.86 1.81
N GLN A 223 0.35 7.31 3.04
CA GLN A 223 1.56 8.01 3.48
C GLN A 223 2.20 7.41 4.72
N GLY A 224 1.80 6.21 5.07
CA GLY A 224 2.30 5.48 6.23
C GLY A 224 2.43 4.00 5.91
N GLY A 225 2.46 3.17 6.91
CA GLY A 225 2.48 1.72 6.75
C GLY A 225 1.54 1.03 7.72
N TYR A 226 1.03 1.75 8.71
CA TYR A 226 0.13 1.18 9.70
C TYR A 226 -1.31 1.16 9.22
N TYR A 227 -1.99 0.07 9.51
CA TYR A 227 -3.45 -0.07 9.28
C TYR A 227 -4.28 0.57 10.39
N LEU A 228 -3.74 0.60 11.59
CA LEU A 228 -4.18 1.34 12.77
C LEU A 228 -2.95 1.72 13.59
N PRO A 229 -3.03 2.71 14.49
CA PRO A 229 -1.97 2.93 15.48
C PRO A 229 -1.61 1.61 16.18
N GLU A 230 -0.31 1.39 16.40
CA GLU A 230 0.19 0.11 16.94
C GLU A 230 -0.43 -0.27 18.30
N ASP A 231 -0.77 0.73 19.09
CA ASP A 231 -1.36 0.61 20.43
C ASP A 231 -2.90 0.71 20.45
N HIS A 232 -3.54 0.74 19.27
CA HIS A 232 -4.99 0.84 19.18
C HIS A 232 -5.67 -0.42 19.76
N PRO A 233 -6.73 -0.29 20.60
CA PRO A 233 -7.36 -1.44 21.26
C PRO A 233 -7.96 -2.48 20.31
N ASP A 234 -8.38 -2.04 19.11
CA ASP A 234 -9.02 -2.91 18.11
C ASP A 234 -8.03 -3.54 17.13
N VAL A 235 -6.72 -3.28 17.27
CA VAL A 235 -5.71 -3.91 16.41
C VAL A 235 -5.06 -5.12 17.07
N VAL A 236 -4.73 -6.11 16.27
CA VAL A 236 -3.85 -7.22 16.62
C VAL A 236 -2.64 -7.18 15.72
N ASN A 237 -1.47 -7.09 16.32
CA ASN A 237 -0.19 -6.98 15.64
C ASN A 237 0.51 -8.34 15.60
N ALA A 238 1.11 -8.70 14.48
CA ALA A 238 2.02 -9.83 14.37
C ALA A 238 3.40 -9.35 13.92
N LYS A 239 4.41 -9.56 14.78
CA LYS A 239 5.78 -9.12 14.54
C LYS A 239 6.69 -10.30 14.31
N PHE A 240 7.60 -10.15 13.36
CA PHE A 240 8.67 -11.12 13.11
C PHE A 240 10.00 -10.62 13.68
N ASP A 241 10.84 -11.55 14.09
CA ASP A 241 12.20 -11.21 14.55
C ASP A 241 13.17 -11.14 13.35
N THR A 242 12.78 -10.41 12.31
CA THR A 242 13.62 -10.15 11.14
C THR A 242 13.99 -8.68 11.05
N SER A 243 15.12 -8.40 10.43
CA SER A 243 15.62 -7.05 10.24
C SER A 243 14.66 -6.17 9.43
N ILE A 244 14.04 -6.74 8.42
CA ILE A 244 13.07 -6.03 7.55
C ILE A 244 11.83 -5.67 8.36
N ASP A 245 11.27 -6.61 9.12
CA ASP A 245 10.07 -6.37 9.92
C ASP A 245 10.33 -5.28 10.98
N LYS A 246 11.46 -5.35 11.69
CA LYS A 246 11.88 -4.30 12.64
C LYS A 246 11.97 -2.91 11.99
N MET A 247 12.48 -2.83 10.76
CA MET A 247 12.55 -1.58 10.01
C MET A 247 11.15 -1.08 9.65
N VAL A 248 10.26 -1.94 9.16
CA VAL A 248 8.89 -1.59 8.80
C VAL A 248 8.13 -1.05 10.02
N TRP A 249 8.21 -1.74 11.16
CA TRP A 249 7.60 -1.27 12.41
C TRP A 249 8.17 0.05 12.93
N SER A 250 9.47 0.28 12.75
CA SER A 250 10.10 1.53 13.20
C SER A 250 9.80 2.74 12.32
N SER A 251 9.53 2.53 11.05
CA SER A 251 9.24 3.59 10.08
C SER A 251 7.75 3.79 9.82
N GLY A 252 6.90 2.91 10.32
CA GLY A 252 5.46 2.94 10.12
C GLY A 252 4.82 4.20 10.70
N GLN A 253 3.87 4.76 9.95
CA GLN A 253 3.01 5.86 10.37
C GLN A 253 1.57 5.53 10.00
N TYR A 254 0.62 6.05 10.77
CA TYR A 254 -0.80 5.96 10.47
C TYR A 254 -1.24 7.28 9.83
N ALA A 255 -1.13 7.37 8.51
CA ALA A 255 -1.35 8.60 7.78
C ALA A 255 -1.82 8.37 6.34
N ALA A 256 -2.63 9.31 5.86
CA ALA A 256 -3.06 9.45 4.48
C ALA A 256 -2.88 10.88 4.02
N LYS A 257 -2.99 11.10 2.71
CA LYS A 257 -2.89 12.41 2.07
C LYS A 257 -3.90 12.51 0.94
N PHE A 258 -4.70 13.56 0.92
CA PHE A 258 -5.67 13.80 -0.15
C PHE A 258 -5.19 14.94 -1.07
N ASN A 259 -5.15 14.69 -2.37
CA ASN A 259 -4.83 15.68 -3.42
C ASN A 259 -3.58 16.53 -3.12
N GLY A 260 -2.50 15.88 -2.66
CA GLY A 260 -1.26 16.59 -2.35
C GLY A 260 -1.31 17.49 -1.09
N GLY A 261 -2.44 17.52 -0.35
CA GLY A 261 -2.62 18.31 0.87
C GLY A 261 -1.79 17.84 2.06
N SER A 262 -2.16 18.23 3.27
CA SER A 262 -1.48 17.85 4.51
C SER A 262 -1.71 16.38 4.86
N LEU A 263 -0.79 15.80 5.65
CA LEU A 263 -0.97 14.49 6.23
C LEU A 263 -2.08 14.50 7.28
N PHE A 264 -2.91 13.47 7.30
CA PHE A 264 -3.96 13.30 8.29
C PHE A 264 -4.14 11.81 8.65
N LYS A 265 -4.70 11.56 9.83
CA LYS A 265 -5.04 10.20 10.26
C LYS A 265 -6.26 9.70 9.49
N PRO A 266 -6.21 8.51 8.88
CA PRO A 266 -7.41 7.83 8.39
C PRO A 266 -8.47 7.66 9.49
N ASP A 267 -9.72 7.41 9.11
CA ASP A 267 -10.80 7.10 10.04
C ASP A 267 -10.99 5.59 10.14
N GLY A 268 -10.39 4.96 11.14
CA GLY A 268 -10.46 3.52 11.37
C GLY A 268 -9.43 2.70 10.59
N TYR A 269 -9.66 1.39 10.50
CA TYR A 269 -8.76 0.45 9.85
C TYR A 269 -8.58 0.76 8.36
N VAL A 270 -7.34 0.92 7.91
CA VAL A 270 -7.02 1.48 6.58
C VAL A 270 -7.73 0.76 5.43
N THR A 271 -7.84 -0.57 5.46
CA THR A 271 -8.55 -1.31 4.41
C THR A 271 -10.03 -0.95 4.35
N ASP A 272 -10.69 -0.83 5.51
CA ASP A 272 -12.10 -0.43 5.59
C ASP A 272 -12.28 1.06 5.26
N TYR A 273 -11.35 1.91 5.69
CA TYR A 273 -11.35 3.34 5.37
C TYR A 273 -11.27 3.57 3.85
N TYR A 274 -10.30 2.93 3.17
CA TYR A 274 -10.19 3.04 1.71
C TYR A 274 -11.40 2.47 0.98
N THR A 275 -11.98 1.40 1.50
CA THR A 275 -13.24 0.87 0.98
C THR A 275 -14.36 1.90 1.10
N GLN A 276 -14.51 2.53 2.28
CA GLN A 276 -15.53 3.54 2.50
C GLN A 276 -15.34 4.76 1.56
N GLU A 277 -14.12 5.19 1.35
CA GLU A 277 -13.80 6.27 0.41
C GLU A 277 -14.10 5.87 -1.05
N ALA A 278 -13.81 4.62 -1.42
CA ALA A 278 -14.18 4.06 -2.72
C ALA A 278 -15.70 4.07 -2.96
N LEU A 279 -16.49 3.71 -1.94
CA LEU A 279 -17.96 3.77 -2.02
C LEU A 279 -18.45 5.21 -2.25
N LYS A 280 -17.81 6.22 -1.62
CA LYS A 280 -18.14 7.63 -1.86
C LYS A 280 -17.82 8.05 -3.30
N VAL A 281 -16.66 7.63 -3.83
CA VAL A 281 -16.28 7.89 -5.23
C VAL A 281 -17.33 7.30 -6.19
N ILE A 282 -17.72 6.05 -5.99
CA ILE A 282 -18.73 5.36 -6.81
C ILE A 282 -20.07 6.09 -6.74
N GLU A 283 -20.55 6.42 -5.53
CA GLU A 283 -21.82 7.12 -5.33
C GLU A 283 -21.85 8.46 -6.04
N LYS A 284 -20.82 9.28 -5.86
CA LYS A 284 -20.72 10.62 -6.43
C LYS A 284 -20.60 10.60 -7.95
N ASN A 285 -20.11 9.50 -8.54
CA ASN A 285 -19.81 9.43 -9.96
C ASN A 285 -20.69 8.44 -10.74
N LYS A 286 -21.77 7.93 -10.14
CA LYS A 286 -22.67 6.95 -10.75
C LYS A 286 -23.31 7.37 -12.08
N ASN A 287 -23.36 8.66 -12.38
CA ASN A 287 -24.00 9.25 -13.56
C ASN A 287 -23.03 9.60 -14.69
N ARG A 288 -21.76 9.24 -14.59
CA ARG A 288 -20.74 9.37 -15.64
C ARG A 288 -19.80 8.17 -15.64
N PRO A 289 -19.10 7.89 -16.73
CA PRO A 289 -18.03 6.90 -16.74
C PRO A 289 -16.92 7.30 -15.76
N PHE A 290 -16.45 6.35 -14.94
CA PHE A 290 -15.34 6.57 -14.02
C PHE A 290 -14.35 5.41 -14.04
N PHE A 291 -13.11 5.72 -13.75
CA PHE A 291 -12.03 4.79 -13.45
C PHE A 291 -11.63 4.95 -11.98
N LEU A 292 -11.77 3.91 -11.20
CA LEU A 292 -11.32 3.86 -9.81
C LEU A 292 -10.16 2.87 -9.70
N TYR A 293 -8.98 3.36 -9.38
CA TYR A 293 -7.84 2.56 -8.99
C TYR A 293 -7.80 2.45 -7.46
N LEU A 294 -8.35 1.35 -6.94
CA LEU A 294 -8.37 1.03 -5.52
C LEU A 294 -7.16 0.12 -5.21
N SER A 295 -6.06 0.75 -4.90
CA SER A 295 -4.78 0.12 -4.63
C SER A 295 -4.61 -0.08 -3.12
N HIS A 296 -5.20 -1.16 -2.59
CA HIS A 296 -5.10 -1.46 -1.18
C HIS A 296 -3.66 -1.60 -0.70
N TRP A 297 -3.42 -1.26 0.58
CA TRP A 297 -2.20 -1.62 1.29
C TRP A 297 -2.23 -3.09 1.76
N ALA A 298 -3.42 -3.70 1.89
CA ALA A 298 -3.59 -5.08 2.26
C ALA A 298 -3.08 -6.01 1.13
N ILE A 299 -2.26 -6.96 1.48
CA ILE A 299 -1.93 -7.49 2.82
C ILE A 299 -0.45 -7.28 3.21
N HIS A 300 0.15 -6.21 2.72
CA HIS A 300 1.56 -5.87 2.95
C HIS A 300 1.87 -5.67 4.44
N ASN A 301 3.11 -5.92 4.84
CA ASN A 301 3.64 -5.62 6.17
C ASN A 301 3.49 -4.12 6.52
N PRO A 302 3.30 -3.77 7.84
CA PRO A 302 3.30 -4.63 9.01
C PRO A 302 2.03 -5.46 9.11
N LEU A 303 2.11 -6.68 9.62
CA LEU A 303 0.91 -7.49 9.80
C LEU A 303 0.06 -6.95 10.95
N GLN A 304 -1.02 -6.30 10.59
CA GLN A 304 -2.00 -5.71 11.51
C GLN A 304 -3.42 -6.02 11.02
N ALA A 305 -4.22 -6.69 11.83
CA ALA A 305 -5.62 -6.96 11.52
C ALA A 305 -6.55 -6.44 12.62
N LEU A 306 -7.82 -6.24 12.28
CA LEU A 306 -8.84 -5.97 13.27
C LEU A 306 -8.97 -7.17 14.22
N ARG A 307 -9.16 -6.88 15.50
CA ARG A 307 -9.36 -7.91 16.53
C ARG A 307 -10.56 -8.81 16.23
N SER A 308 -11.63 -8.24 15.67
CA SER A 308 -12.80 -9.01 15.22
C SER A 308 -12.44 -10.03 14.15
N ASP A 309 -11.66 -9.60 13.13
CA ASP A 309 -11.27 -10.47 12.03
C ASP A 309 -10.32 -11.59 12.53
N VAL A 310 -9.39 -11.27 13.44
CA VAL A 310 -8.51 -12.27 14.05
C VAL A 310 -9.29 -13.28 14.90
N GLN A 311 -10.34 -12.86 15.61
CA GLN A 311 -11.20 -13.75 16.39
C GLN A 311 -11.91 -14.79 15.53
N GLU A 312 -12.34 -14.41 14.31
CA GLU A 312 -12.91 -15.35 13.35
C GLU A 312 -11.89 -16.40 12.86
N MET A 313 -10.59 -16.07 12.91
CA MET A 313 -9.49 -16.97 12.55
C MET A 313 -8.98 -17.84 13.73
N SER A 314 -9.68 -17.86 14.86
CA SER A 314 -9.27 -18.60 16.09
C SER A 314 -9.12 -20.10 15.90
N HIS A 315 -9.71 -20.68 14.85
CA HIS A 315 -9.56 -22.08 14.47
C HIS A 315 -8.22 -22.42 13.82
N MET A 316 -7.46 -21.40 13.40
CA MET A 316 -6.16 -21.55 12.76
C MET A 316 -5.04 -21.63 13.80
N ASN A 317 -4.00 -22.41 13.49
CA ASN A 317 -2.83 -22.54 14.34
C ASN A 317 -1.78 -21.47 14.02
N GLY A 318 -1.42 -20.68 15.03
CA GLY A 318 -0.35 -19.69 14.93
C GLY A 318 -0.84 -18.26 14.81
N HIS A 319 -0.30 -17.43 15.70
CA HIS A 319 -0.69 -16.02 15.83
C HIS A 319 -0.52 -15.22 14.52
N ASN A 320 0.64 -15.35 13.88
CA ASN A 320 0.94 -14.60 12.64
C ASN A 320 -0.01 -14.99 11.52
N LEU A 321 -0.34 -16.28 11.41
CA LEU A 321 -1.27 -16.77 10.41
C LEU A 321 -2.69 -16.27 10.64
N GLN A 322 -3.15 -16.19 11.90
CA GLN A 322 -4.45 -15.63 12.24
C GLN A 322 -4.54 -14.15 11.86
N VAL A 323 -3.49 -13.37 12.13
CA VAL A 323 -3.44 -11.94 11.76
C VAL A 323 -3.41 -11.77 10.25
N TYR A 324 -2.56 -12.51 9.56
CA TYR A 324 -2.47 -12.50 8.09
C TYR A 324 -3.82 -12.85 7.44
N SER A 325 -4.46 -13.91 7.91
CA SER A 325 -5.78 -14.32 7.41
C SER A 325 -6.88 -13.30 7.71
N GLY A 326 -6.82 -12.62 8.86
CA GLY A 326 -7.70 -11.49 9.17
C GLY A 326 -7.55 -10.32 8.21
N MET A 327 -6.32 -10.03 7.76
CA MET A 327 -6.08 -8.99 6.74
C MET A 327 -6.67 -9.37 5.38
N ILE A 328 -6.57 -10.65 4.98
CA ILE A 328 -7.20 -11.17 3.74
C ILE A 328 -8.73 -11.09 3.85
N ALA A 329 -9.31 -11.45 5.00
CA ALA A 329 -10.75 -11.35 5.22
C ALA A 329 -11.25 -9.90 5.09
N ALA A 330 -10.49 -8.92 5.60
CA ALA A 330 -10.80 -7.51 5.43
C ALA A 330 -10.75 -7.08 3.95
N LEU A 331 -9.80 -7.58 3.17
CA LEU A 331 -9.71 -7.31 1.74
C LEU A 331 -10.87 -7.96 0.97
N ASP A 332 -11.23 -9.20 1.27
CA ASP A 332 -12.37 -9.88 0.67
C ASP A 332 -13.69 -9.15 0.99
N ARG A 333 -13.87 -8.71 2.23
CA ARG A 333 -14.99 -7.85 2.67
C ARG A 333 -15.06 -6.56 1.85
N SER A 334 -13.92 -5.94 1.56
CA SER A 334 -13.85 -4.74 0.71
C SER A 334 -14.44 -5.01 -0.68
N VAL A 335 -14.04 -6.11 -1.31
CA VAL A 335 -14.58 -6.51 -2.62
C VAL A 335 -16.09 -6.71 -2.56
N GLY A 336 -16.59 -7.37 -1.52
CA GLY A 336 -18.02 -7.58 -1.30
C GLY A 336 -18.80 -6.26 -1.23
N ARG A 337 -18.33 -5.32 -0.41
CA ARG A 337 -18.95 -4.00 -0.23
C ARG A 337 -18.98 -3.18 -1.54
N ILE A 338 -17.93 -3.25 -2.35
CA ILE A 338 -17.89 -2.60 -3.66
C ILE A 338 -18.97 -3.19 -4.59
N VAL A 339 -19.04 -4.52 -4.69
CA VAL A 339 -20.03 -5.21 -5.52
C VAL A 339 -21.46 -4.90 -5.08
N GLU A 340 -21.72 -4.91 -3.78
CA GLU A 340 -23.03 -4.58 -3.22
C GLU A 340 -23.43 -3.13 -3.54
N LYS A 341 -22.51 -2.18 -3.40
CA LYS A 341 -22.76 -0.77 -3.73
C LYS A 341 -23.09 -0.57 -5.21
N LEU A 342 -22.39 -1.25 -6.10
CA LEU A 342 -22.67 -1.19 -7.54
C LEU A 342 -24.06 -1.76 -7.89
N LYS A 343 -24.49 -2.82 -7.19
CA LYS A 343 -25.84 -3.39 -7.35
C LYS A 343 -26.92 -2.48 -6.78
N GLU A 344 -26.68 -1.89 -5.59
CA GLU A 344 -27.57 -0.89 -4.96
C GLU A 344 -27.85 0.29 -5.91
N LEU A 345 -26.82 0.74 -6.62
CA LEU A 345 -26.90 1.87 -7.56
C LEU A 345 -27.36 1.49 -8.97
N ASP A 346 -27.65 0.22 -9.23
CA ASP A 346 -28.04 -0.32 -10.55
C ASP A 346 -26.98 -0.06 -11.65
N ILE A 347 -25.70 -0.07 -11.28
CA ILE A 347 -24.58 0.13 -12.22
C ILE A 347 -23.63 -1.06 -12.30
N TYR A 348 -23.91 -2.16 -11.60
CA TYR A 348 -23.09 -3.37 -11.63
C TYR A 348 -22.94 -3.93 -13.06
N GLY A 349 -24.02 -4.04 -13.81
CA GLY A 349 -24.02 -4.59 -15.18
C GLY A 349 -23.24 -3.76 -16.21
N ARG A 350 -22.89 -2.50 -15.88
CA ARG A 350 -22.07 -1.63 -16.72
C ARG A 350 -20.72 -1.27 -16.08
N THR A 351 -20.24 -2.08 -15.14
CA THR A 351 -18.96 -1.86 -14.45
C THR A 351 -18.05 -3.06 -14.67
N LEU A 352 -16.88 -2.81 -15.24
CA LEU A 352 -15.78 -3.76 -15.29
C LEU A 352 -15.02 -3.72 -13.96
N ILE A 353 -15.02 -4.84 -13.23
CA ILE A 353 -14.24 -4.98 -12.00
C ILE A 353 -13.07 -5.90 -12.29
N ILE A 354 -11.86 -5.43 -12.01
CA ILE A 354 -10.62 -6.18 -12.15
C ILE A 354 -10.03 -6.33 -10.75
N PHE A 355 -9.79 -7.57 -10.33
CA PHE A 355 -9.06 -7.88 -9.08
C PHE A 355 -7.75 -8.57 -9.42
N THR A 356 -6.64 -8.08 -8.87
CA THR A 356 -5.31 -8.70 -9.02
C THR A 356 -4.40 -8.32 -7.86
N SER A 357 -3.25 -8.99 -7.75
CA SER A 357 -2.14 -8.57 -6.87
C SER A 357 -1.02 -7.95 -7.71
N ASP A 358 -0.23 -7.08 -7.12
CA ASP A 358 0.94 -6.49 -7.80
C ASP A 358 2.11 -7.48 -7.91
N ASN A 359 2.30 -8.33 -6.93
CA ASN A 359 3.29 -9.42 -6.90
C ASN A 359 2.78 -10.57 -6.01
N GLY A 360 3.62 -11.54 -5.69
CA GLY A 360 3.31 -12.58 -4.71
C GLY A 360 3.68 -12.18 -3.30
N GLY A 361 3.23 -12.97 -2.32
CA GLY A 361 3.61 -12.85 -0.93
C GLY A 361 4.91 -13.55 -0.58
#